data_e2587c9fd64c572e597907aab06b4a48
#
_entry.id   e2587c9fd64c572e597907aab06b4a48
#
_cell.length_a   1.000
_cell.length_b   1.000
_cell.length_c   1.000
_cell.angle_alpha   90.00
_cell.angle_beta   90.00
_cell.angle_gamma   90.00
#
_symmetry.space_group_name_H-M   'P 1'
#
loop_
_entity.id
_entity.type
_entity.pdbx_description
1 polymer ?
#
loop_
_entity_poly.entity_id
_entity_poly.type
_entity_poly.pdbx_seq_one_letter_code
_entity_poly.pdbx_strand_id
1 'polypeptide(L)'
;MKAVMMGSDGTEYGVIEIYPTAQGVLLDAQLKNLPAGSHGFHIHESGKCEAPFKTAGGHFNPSGADHGLAKAAINPNIHVPAGGSLRTEALNTKVTIKTGKDNDIAGRSIIIHAKGDNYVDASSAGPRIACGIISG
;
A
#
# COMPACT_ATOMS: atom_id res chain seq x y z
N MET A 1 7.43 6.83 10.37
CA MET A 1 6.48 5.71 10.53
C MET A 1 6.85 4.57 9.58
N LYS A 2 6.31 3.39 9.80
CA LYS A 2 6.55 2.24 8.93
C LYS A 2 5.37 1.27 8.94
N ALA A 3 5.32 0.42 7.93
CA ALA A 3 4.38 -0.70 7.85
C ALA A 3 5.20 -1.99 7.65
N VAL A 4 5.07 -2.95 8.56
CA VAL A 4 5.66 -4.28 8.41
C VAL A 4 4.68 -5.14 7.64
N MET A 5 5.09 -5.59 6.45
CA MET A 5 4.20 -6.29 5.53
C MET A 5 4.20 -7.79 5.84
N MET A 6 3.02 -8.31 6.18
CA MET A 6 2.83 -9.72 6.56
C MET A 6 1.76 -10.37 5.69
N GLY A 7 1.99 -11.62 5.33
CA GLY A 7 0.98 -12.43 4.62
C GLY A 7 0.02 -13.13 5.58
N SER A 8 -1.03 -13.73 5.02
CA SER A 8 -2.05 -14.47 5.79
C SER A 8 -1.49 -15.68 6.53
N ASP A 9 -0.40 -16.26 6.06
CA ASP A 9 0.28 -17.41 6.66
C ASP A 9 1.42 -17.02 7.61
N GLY A 10 1.59 -15.71 7.89
CA GLY A 10 2.67 -15.20 8.72
C GLY A 10 3.97 -14.93 7.98
N THR A 11 4.03 -15.13 6.66
CA THR A 11 5.22 -14.79 5.87
C THR A 11 5.49 -13.30 5.97
N GLU A 12 6.73 -12.92 6.29
CA GLU A 12 7.16 -11.53 6.29
C GLU A 12 7.60 -11.12 4.88
N TYR A 13 6.98 -10.09 4.35
CA TYR A 13 7.28 -9.55 3.02
C TYR A 13 8.16 -8.31 3.06
N GLY A 14 8.65 -7.92 4.22
CA GLY A 14 9.52 -6.77 4.39
C GLY A 14 8.84 -5.58 5.04
N VAL A 15 9.42 -4.41 4.86
CA VAL A 15 8.98 -3.19 5.53
C VAL A 15 8.86 -2.03 4.53
N ILE A 16 7.90 -1.15 4.77
CA ILE A 16 7.74 0.09 4.05
C ILE A 16 7.97 1.22 5.04
N GLU A 17 9.06 1.96 4.86
CA GLU A 17 9.33 3.17 5.63
C GLU A 17 8.54 4.32 5.03
N ILE A 18 8.00 5.20 5.87
CA ILE A 18 7.07 6.24 5.44
C ILE A 18 7.54 7.58 5.96
N TYR A 19 7.85 8.51 5.05
CA TYR A 19 8.45 9.79 5.36
C TYR A 19 7.57 10.96 4.88
N PRO A 20 7.33 11.98 5.72
CA PRO A 20 6.73 13.20 5.23
C PRO A 20 7.70 13.97 4.34
N THR A 21 7.17 14.60 3.30
CA THR A 21 7.91 15.53 2.44
C THR A 21 7.09 16.80 2.23
N ALA A 22 7.71 17.81 1.65
CA ALA A 22 6.99 19.04 1.32
C ALA A 22 5.89 18.84 0.28
N GLN A 23 5.98 17.78 -0.54
CA GLN A 23 5.05 17.51 -1.64
C GLN A 23 4.10 16.33 -1.38
N GLY A 24 4.16 15.71 -0.20
CA GLY A 24 3.35 14.53 0.11
C GLY A 24 4.10 13.53 0.97
N VAL A 25 3.91 12.25 0.73
CA VAL A 25 4.52 11.18 1.52
C VAL A 25 5.38 10.31 0.63
N LEU A 26 6.62 10.08 1.04
CA LEU A 26 7.52 9.14 0.37
C LEU A 26 7.38 7.77 1.04
N LEU A 27 7.13 6.75 0.23
CA LEU A 27 7.03 5.36 0.64
C LEU A 27 8.28 4.64 0.14
N ASP A 28 9.17 4.27 1.05
CA ASP A 28 10.40 3.52 0.73
C ASP A 28 10.17 2.05 1.08
N ALA A 29 9.89 1.26 0.07
CA ALA A 29 9.53 -0.15 0.23
C ALA A 29 10.76 -1.04 0.07
N GLN A 30 11.05 -1.83 1.11
CA GLN A 30 12.12 -2.82 1.13
C GLN A 30 11.46 -4.19 1.30
N LEU A 31 11.21 -4.87 0.19
CA LEU A 31 10.35 -6.06 0.13
C LEU A 31 11.13 -7.30 -0.26
N LYS A 32 10.60 -8.45 0.13
CA LYS A 32 11.19 -9.77 -0.12
C LYS A 32 10.09 -10.83 -0.18
N ASN A 33 10.44 -12.01 -0.67
CA ASN A 33 9.57 -13.19 -0.71
C ASN A 33 8.29 -12.99 -1.56
N LEU A 34 8.21 -11.93 -2.35
CA LEU A 34 7.05 -11.69 -3.19
C LEU A 34 7.12 -12.52 -4.47
N PRO A 35 5.96 -12.91 -5.03
CA PRO A 35 5.93 -13.48 -6.37
C PRO A 35 6.49 -12.49 -7.40
N ALA A 36 7.20 -12.98 -8.40
CA ALA A 36 7.68 -12.16 -9.50
C ALA A 36 6.49 -11.57 -10.28
N GLY A 37 6.67 -10.36 -10.80
CA GLY A 37 5.66 -9.68 -11.59
C GLY A 37 5.16 -8.39 -10.99
N SER A 38 4.07 -7.86 -11.55
CA SER A 38 3.45 -6.61 -11.10
C SER A 38 2.46 -6.86 -9.97
N HIS A 39 2.47 -5.95 -8.98
CA HIS A 39 1.55 -6.01 -7.85
C HIS A 39 0.97 -4.64 -7.57
N GLY A 40 -0.33 -4.58 -7.33
CA GLY A 40 -0.99 -3.39 -6.81
C GLY A 40 -0.46 -3.06 -5.42
N PHE A 41 -0.30 -1.77 -5.16
CA PHE A 41 0.33 -1.23 -3.98
C PHE A 41 -0.51 -0.05 -3.49
N HIS A 42 -1.39 -0.33 -2.51
CA HIS A 42 -2.48 0.59 -2.17
C HIS A 42 -2.58 0.86 -0.68
N ILE A 43 -3.06 2.07 -0.36
CA ILE A 43 -3.41 2.45 1.01
C ILE A 43 -4.88 2.11 1.23
N HIS A 44 -5.16 1.34 2.29
CA HIS A 44 -6.51 0.98 2.70
C HIS A 44 -6.96 1.78 3.92
N GLU A 45 -8.28 1.90 4.10
CA GLU A 45 -8.87 2.85 5.04
C GLU A 45 -8.70 2.48 6.51
N SER A 46 -8.63 1.19 6.84
CA SER A 46 -8.56 0.70 8.22
C SER A 46 -7.18 0.18 8.59
N GLY A 47 -6.71 0.51 9.78
CA GLY A 47 -5.47 -0.01 10.33
C GLY A 47 -5.62 -1.38 10.97
N LYS A 48 -6.19 -2.34 10.22
CA LYS A 48 -6.39 -3.72 10.65
C LYS A 48 -5.92 -4.67 9.58
N CYS A 49 -5.14 -5.67 9.98
CA CYS A 49 -4.54 -6.67 9.08
C CYS A 49 -4.87 -8.09 9.55
N GLU A 50 -6.14 -8.41 9.67
CA GLU A 50 -6.60 -9.76 10.01
C GLU A 50 -6.81 -10.56 8.72
N ALA A 51 -6.16 -11.72 8.63
CA ALA A 51 -6.24 -12.57 7.43
C ALA A 51 -7.68 -12.96 7.07
N PRO A 52 -8.08 -12.93 5.80
CA PRO A 52 -7.37 -12.56 4.57
C PRO A 52 -7.38 -11.06 4.22
N PHE A 53 -7.38 -10.19 5.22
CA PHE A 53 -7.22 -8.74 5.12
C PHE A 53 -8.46 -7.93 4.70
N LYS A 54 -9.64 -8.52 4.80
CA LYS A 54 -10.91 -7.78 4.61
C LYS A 54 -11.07 -6.66 5.65
N THR A 55 -10.51 -6.85 6.85
CA THR A 55 -10.57 -5.88 7.94
C THR A 55 -9.84 -4.58 7.64
N ALA A 56 -8.91 -4.57 6.67
CA ALA A 56 -8.28 -3.36 6.18
C ALA A 56 -9.27 -2.41 5.46
N GLY A 57 -10.44 -2.92 5.13
CA GLY A 57 -11.48 -2.14 4.45
C GLY A 57 -11.19 -1.92 2.97
N GLY A 58 -11.83 -0.92 2.39
CA GLY A 58 -11.62 -0.53 1.00
C GLY A 58 -10.41 0.38 0.81
N HIS A 59 -10.21 0.83 -0.42
CA HIS A 59 -9.19 1.82 -0.75
C HIS A 59 -9.47 3.12 0.00
N PHE A 60 -8.42 3.70 0.56
CA PHE A 60 -8.53 5.01 1.21
C PHE A 60 -8.85 6.08 0.17
N ASN A 61 -10.02 6.70 0.30
CA ASN A 61 -10.53 7.61 -0.71
C ASN A 61 -11.20 8.85 -0.09
N PRO A 62 -10.41 9.73 0.54
CA PRO A 62 -10.95 10.88 1.25
C PRO A 62 -11.65 11.89 0.34
N SER A 63 -11.29 11.97 -0.93
CA SER A 63 -11.87 12.92 -1.88
C SER A 63 -12.99 12.33 -2.75
N GLY A 64 -13.30 11.04 -2.62
CA GLY A 64 -14.31 10.38 -3.45
C GLY A 64 -13.94 10.28 -4.92
N ALA A 65 -12.64 10.19 -5.24
CA ALA A 65 -12.17 10.08 -6.61
C ALA A 65 -12.48 8.72 -7.22
N ASP A 66 -12.63 8.68 -8.53
CA ASP A 66 -12.74 7.42 -9.28
C ASP A 66 -11.43 6.62 -9.17
N HIS A 67 -11.52 5.30 -9.35
CA HIS A 67 -10.34 4.44 -9.28
C HIS A 67 -9.32 4.82 -10.36
N GLY A 68 -8.06 4.88 -9.97
CA GLY A 68 -6.94 5.24 -10.83
C GLY A 68 -5.89 6.05 -10.08
N LEU A 69 -4.90 6.54 -10.78
CA LEU A 69 -3.76 7.24 -10.16
C LEU A 69 -4.14 8.58 -9.51
N ALA A 70 -5.33 9.13 -9.80
CA ALA A 70 -5.84 10.32 -9.12
C ALA A 70 -6.40 10.03 -7.72
N LYS A 71 -6.71 8.77 -7.41
CA LYS A 71 -7.23 8.36 -6.12
C LYS A 71 -6.09 8.30 -5.09
N ALA A 72 -6.31 8.87 -3.91
CA ALA A 72 -5.26 8.97 -2.87
C ALA A 72 -4.63 7.62 -2.47
N ALA A 73 -5.43 6.54 -2.49
CA ALA A 73 -4.96 5.20 -2.13
C ALA A 73 -3.96 4.60 -3.12
N ILE A 74 -4.00 5.02 -4.38
CA ILE A 74 -3.33 4.30 -5.47
C ILE A 74 -1.93 4.84 -5.68
N ASN A 75 -0.94 4.01 -5.38
CA ASN A 75 0.44 4.20 -5.79
C ASN A 75 0.65 3.44 -7.10
N PRO A 76 1.67 3.80 -7.90
CA PRO A 76 2.05 2.98 -9.05
C PRO A 76 2.35 1.54 -8.62
N ASN A 77 2.05 0.59 -9.49
CA ASN A 77 2.38 -0.82 -9.26
C ASN A 77 3.86 -1.00 -8.95
N ILE A 78 4.17 -1.94 -8.09
CA ILE A 78 5.54 -2.41 -7.92
C ILE A 78 5.81 -3.57 -8.88
N HIS A 79 7.04 -3.68 -9.34
CA HIS A 79 7.47 -4.71 -10.30
C HIS A 79 8.57 -5.55 -9.64
N VAL A 80 8.22 -6.78 -9.28
CA VAL A 80 9.08 -7.67 -8.52
C VAL A 80 9.88 -8.56 -9.46
N PRO A 81 11.22 -8.59 -9.36
CA PRO A 81 12.06 -9.46 -10.18
C PRO A 81 11.96 -10.93 -9.73
N ALA A 82 12.51 -11.84 -10.54
CA ALA A 82 12.43 -13.28 -10.31
C ALA A 82 12.92 -13.73 -8.92
N GLY A 83 13.84 -12.99 -8.29
CA GLY A 83 14.34 -13.31 -6.94
C GLY A 83 13.38 -12.97 -5.81
N GLY A 84 12.29 -12.25 -6.09
CA GLY A 84 11.28 -11.92 -5.08
C GLY A 84 11.63 -10.74 -4.18
N SER A 85 12.79 -10.13 -4.34
CA SER A 85 13.22 -8.98 -3.54
C SER A 85 13.22 -7.70 -4.36
N LEU A 86 12.78 -6.60 -3.74
CA LEU A 86 12.67 -5.31 -4.39
C LEU A 86 12.90 -4.19 -3.40
N ARG A 87 13.67 -3.17 -3.80
CA ARG A 87 13.65 -1.88 -3.13
C ARG A 87 13.16 -0.83 -4.11
N THR A 88 12.12 -0.10 -3.74
CA THR A 88 11.56 0.95 -4.58
C THR A 88 11.00 2.09 -3.73
N GLU A 89 10.99 3.28 -4.29
CA GLU A 89 10.39 4.45 -3.65
C GLU A 89 9.22 4.94 -4.49
N ALA A 90 8.14 5.35 -3.82
CA ALA A 90 6.98 5.97 -4.45
C ALA A 90 6.61 7.24 -3.69
N LEU A 91 6.50 8.34 -4.42
CA LEU A 91 5.98 9.60 -3.86
C LEU A 91 4.47 9.66 -4.10
N ASN A 92 3.71 9.73 -3.01
CA ASN A 92 2.27 9.95 -3.07
C ASN A 92 1.96 11.38 -2.64
N THR A 93 1.61 12.22 -3.61
CA THR A 93 1.35 13.65 -3.39
C THR A 93 -0.06 13.95 -2.89
N LYS A 94 -0.91 12.93 -2.78
CA LYS A 94 -2.33 13.08 -2.43
C LYS A 94 -2.61 12.79 -0.95
N VAL A 95 -1.60 12.35 -0.22
CA VAL A 95 -1.74 11.96 1.20
C VAL A 95 -0.75 12.74 2.07
N THR A 96 -1.05 12.75 3.36
CA THR A 96 -0.18 13.33 4.39
C THR A 96 0.05 12.30 5.49
N ILE A 97 0.97 12.60 6.40
CA ILE A 97 1.22 11.75 7.56
C ILE A 97 1.36 12.59 8.83
N LYS A 98 0.66 12.20 9.89
CA LYS A 98 0.62 12.88 11.19
C LYS A 98 0.16 14.34 11.12
N THR A 99 -0.72 14.66 10.19
CA THR A 99 -1.25 16.02 10.02
C THR A 99 -2.64 16.20 10.63
N GLY A 100 -3.37 15.11 10.86
CA GLY A 100 -4.76 15.15 11.31
C GLY A 100 -5.73 15.62 10.24
N LYS A 101 -5.27 15.80 8.99
CA LYS A 101 -6.11 16.18 7.86
C LYS A 101 -6.87 14.97 7.31
N ASP A 102 -7.88 15.23 6.47
CA ASP A 102 -8.71 14.17 5.89
C ASP A 102 -7.91 13.14 5.09
N ASN A 103 -6.76 13.53 4.55
CA ASN A 103 -5.88 12.67 3.76
C ASN A 103 -4.69 12.12 4.56
N ASP A 104 -4.75 12.15 5.88
CA ASP A 104 -3.72 11.60 6.76
C ASP A 104 -3.78 10.07 6.76
N ILE A 105 -2.65 9.42 6.48
CA ILE A 105 -2.58 7.95 6.40
C ILE A 105 -2.06 7.29 7.67
N ALA A 106 -1.67 8.05 8.68
CA ALA A 106 -1.21 7.49 9.96
C ALA A 106 -2.29 6.58 10.57
N GLY A 107 -1.91 5.39 10.98
CA GLY A 107 -2.82 4.42 11.59
C GLY A 107 -3.70 3.65 10.60
N ARG A 108 -3.58 3.89 9.31
CA ARG A 108 -4.24 3.12 8.25
C ARG A 108 -3.38 1.91 7.86
N SER A 109 -3.67 1.26 6.76
CA SER A 109 -2.89 0.10 6.31
C SER A 109 -2.46 0.23 4.86
N ILE A 110 -1.44 -0.56 4.52
CA ILE A 110 -0.98 -0.74 3.15
C ILE A 110 -1.24 -2.19 2.76
N ILE A 111 -1.77 -2.38 1.56
CA ILE A 111 -2.00 -3.71 0.98
C ILE A 111 -1.16 -3.86 -0.28
N ILE A 112 -0.53 -5.03 -0.41
CA ILE A 112 0.05 -5.49 -1.67
C ILE A 112 -0.88 -6.56 -2.22
N HIS A 113 -1.23 -6.43 -3.50
CA HIS A 113 -2.17 -7.32 -4.18
C HIS A 113 -1.46 -8.37 -5.02
N ALA A 114 -2.20 -9.43 -5.38
CA ALA A 114 -1.65 -10.54 -6.15
C ALA A 114 -1.27 -10.17 -7.59
N LYS A 115 -1.92 -9.16 -8.14
CA LYS A 115 -1.75 -8.73 -9.55
C LYS A 115 -1.53 -7.23 -9.64
N GLY A 116 -1.04 -6.77 -10.79
CA GLY A 116 -0.96 -5.35 -11.09
C GLY A 116 -2.34 -4.73 -11.26
N ASP A 117 -2.46 -3.47 -10.84
CA ASP A 117 -3.64 -2.65 -11.06
C ASP A 117 -3.60 -2.13 -12.50
N ASN A 118 -4.75 -2.12 -13.18
CA ASN A 118 -4.85 -1.50 -14.51
C ASN A 118 -5.21 -0.01 -14.44
N TYR A 119 -5.36 0.55 -13.22
CA TYR A 119 -5.69 1.95 -12.94
C TYR A 119 -7.07 2.40 -13.45
N VAL A 120 -7.92 1.46 -13.78
CA VAL A 120 -9.29 1.71 -14.25
C VAL A 120 -10.30 0.98 -13.36
N ASP A 121 -10.11 -0.32 -13.17
CA ASP A 121 -11.02 -1.15 -12.37
C ASP A 121 -10.45 -1.39 -10.98
N ALA A 122 -11.23 -1.06 -9.95
CA ALA A 122 -10.80 -1.19 -8.55
C ALA A 122 -10.45 -2.63 -8.15
N SER A 123 -11.02 -3.63 -8.83
CA SER A 123 -10.78 -5.04 -8.57
C SER A 123 -9.67 -5.65 -9.41
N SER A 124 -9.04 -4.90 -10.31
CA SER A 124 -8.07 -5.44 -11.28
C SER A 124 -6.82 -6.02 -10.62
N ALA A 125 -6.41 -5.50 -9.47
CA ALA A 125 -5.23 -5.99 -8.74
C ALA A 125 -5.45 -7.34 -8.04
N GLY A 126 -6.69 -7.81 -7.95
CA GLY A 126 -7.02 -9.12 -7.41
C GLY A 126 -6.88 -9.25 -5.90
N PRO A 127 -6.66 -10.48 -5.40
CA PRO A 127 -6.59 -10.76 -3.97
C PRO A 127 -5.51 -9.96 -3.21
N ARG A 128 -5.70 -9.82 -1.92
CA ARG A 128 -4.76 -9.17 -1.00
C ARG A 128 -3.78 -10.20 -0.48
N ILE A 129 -2.48 -10.03 -0.74
CA ILE A 129 -1.47 -11.01 -0.34
C ILE A 129 -0.63 -10.56 0.85
N ALA A 130 -0.52 -9.26 1.09
CA ALA A 130 0.22 -8.73 2.24
C ALA A 130 -0.46 -7.49 2.78
N CYS A 131 -0.37 -7.30 4.09
CA CYS A 131 -0.93 -6.15 4.80
C CYS A 131 0.04 -5.67 5.87
N GLY A 132 0.15 -4.37 6.03
CA GLY A 132 0.92 -3.75 7.10
C GLY A 132 0.20 -2.50 7.63
N ILE A 133 0.20 -2.34 8.95
CA ILE A 133 -0.39 -1.17 9.61
C ILE A 133 0.65 -0.06 9.66
N ILE A 134 0.26 1.13 9.26
CA ILE A 134 1.13 2.32 9.30
C ILE A 134 1.21 2.81 10.74
N SER A 135 2.34 2.59 11.39
CA SER A 135 2.52 2.86 12.81
C SER A 135 3.93 3.39 13.12
N GLY A 136 4.13 3.74 14.35
CA GLY A 136 5.42 4.21 14.84
C GLY A 136 5.53 5.67 14.86
#